data_11553f7d91d5ebebcd7ade6c6f8026cb
#
_entry.id   11553f7d91d5ebebcd7ade6c6f8026cb
#
_cell.length_a   1.000
_cell.length_b   1.000
_cell.length_c   1.000
_cell.angle_alpha   90.00
_cell.angle_beta   90.00
_cell.angle_gamma   90.00
#
_symmetry.space_group_name_H-M   'P 1'
#
loop_
_entity.id
_entity.type
_entity.pdbx_description
1 polymer ?
#
loop_
_entity_poly.entity_id
_entity_poly.type
_entity_poly.pdbx_seq_one_letter_code
_entity_poly.pdbx_strand_id
1 'polypeptide(L)'
;MRWELAQEQEMFRDSFADWLADHASSEAVRGWLDAGDAGPFDQRMAADGWLGVGFSEEAGGQGGGLLELALAAEQLGYAAAPGASWLASVLAAPALAARPDVSAAVLEQGEAAALAVTAACPPDEPGPVVAKDGALHGTVRGVLGASHARHLVVPVWADGQCTLFLAAAGEPAISRTGRKLLDRSRSAADVTFTGAPARPLDADGRAVLAEAALRAAVLVAADSLGAADRMLRLAVDYSRQRTQFGVPIGSFQAVKHAAATMLVAVESSRTITYFAAASVEQGGGESGLHAAAAKAQVTATAEEAADSALTLHGAIGYTWEHDLQLFYKRAKLNAYLFGTPQVWNERLASALPLLRGR
;
A
#
# COMPACT_ATOMS: atom_id res chain seq x y z
N MET A 1 -1.09 -25.37 6.21
CA MET A 1 -1.33 -23.91 6.32
C MET A 1 -2.43 -23.72 7.36
N ARG A 2 -2.23 -22.87 8.37
CA ARG A 2 -3.28 -22.52 9.32
C ARG A 2 -4.20 -21.48 8.64
N TRP A 3 -5.50 -21.61 8.80
CA TRP A 3 -6.50 -20.68 8.27
C TRP A 3 -6.80 -19.52 9.24
N GLU A 4 -6.40 -19.68 10.49
CA GLU A 4 -6.63 -18.73 11.58
C GLU A 4 -5.31 -18.02 11.91
N LEU A 5 -5.41 -16.75 12.27
CA LEU A 5 -4.28 -15.99 12.78
C LEU A 5 -3.77 -16.64 14.09
N ALA A 6 -2.47 -16.56 14.32
CA ALA A 6 -1.92 -16.88 15.63
C ALA A 6 -2.34 -15.82 16.66
N GLN A 7 -2.35 -16.17 17.94
CA GLN A 7 -2.76 -15.25 19.00
C GLN A 7 -1.93 -13.96 18.99
N GLU A 8 -0.64 -14.05 18.73
CA GLU A 8 0.25 -12.88 18.62
C GLU A 8 -0.13 -11.97 17.46
N GLN A 9 -0.57 -12.55 16.32
CA GLN A 9 -1.03 -11.81 15.15
C GLN A 9 -2.35 -11.10 15.40
N GLU A 10 -3.28 -11.77 16.11
CA GLU A 10 -4.54 -11.13 16.54
C GLU A 10 -4.26 -9.97 17.51
N MET A 11 -3.42 -10.18 18.51
CA MET A 11 -3.02 -9.14 19.47
C MET A 11 -2.34 -7.95 18.77
N PHE A 12 -1.46 -8.22 17.81
CA PHE A 12 -0.81 -7.16 17.01
C PHE A 12 -1.84 -6.35 16.23
N ARG A 13 -2.72 -7.03 15.46
CA ARG A 13 -3.78 -6.39 14.67
C ARG A 13 -4.66 -5.50 15.55
N ASP A 14 -5.14 -6.04 16.67
CA ASP A 14 -6.06 -5.35 17.56
C ASP A 14 -5.38 -4.14 18.25
N SER A 15 -4.13 -4.30 18.70
CA SER A 15 -3.35 -3.19 19.28
C SER A 15 -3.09 -2.07 18.28
N PHE A 16 -2.80 -2.41 17.02
CA PHE A 16 -2.60 -1.41 15.99
C PHE A 16 -3.91 -0.73 15.57
N ALA A 17 -5.02 -1.49 15.55
CA ALA A 17 -6.35 -0.94 15.30
C ALA A 17 -6.76 0.08 16.39
N ASP A 18 -6.54 -0.27 17.66
CA ASP A 18 -6.82 0.62 18.80
C ASP A 18 -5.95 1.88 18.73
N TRP A 19 -4.65 1.73 18.43
CA TRP A 19 -3.76 2.87 18.25
C TRP A 19 -4.23 3.79 17.12
N LEU A 20 -4.66 3.24 15.98
CA LEU A 20 -5.20 4.03 14.87
C LEU A 20 -6.54 4.71 15.22
N ALA A 21 -7.40 4.07 16.02
CA ALA A 21 -8.64 4.68 16.48
C ALA A 21 -8.36 5.94 17.31
N ASP A 22 -7.31 5.92 18.13
CA ASP A 22 -6.91 7.06 18.96
C ASP A 22 -6.16 8.16 18.18
N HIS A 23 -5.39 7.80 17.14
CA HIS A 23 -4.46 8.72 16.48
C HIS A 23 -4.81 9.07 15.02
N ALA A 24 -5.71 8.32 14.39
CA ALA A 24 -6.10 8.52 12.98
C ALA A 24 -7.63 8.52 12.81
N SER A 25 -8.35 9.23 13.69
CA SER A 25 -9.78 9.44 13.50
C SER A 25 -10.07 10.11 12.15
N SER A 26 -11.30 9.96 11.63
CA SER A 26 -11.69 10.61 10.37
C SER A 26 -11.48 12.14 10.40
N GLU A 27 -11.65 12.77 11.57
CA GLU A 27 -11.39 14.19 11.77
C GLU A 27 -9.89 14.51 11.64
N ALA A 28 -9.03 13.73 12.29
CA ALA A 28 -7.58 13.87 12.17
C ALA A 28 -7.11 13.68 10.72
N VAL A 29 -7.60 12.65 10.04
CA VAL A 29 -7.31 12.39 8.61
C VAL A 29 -7.72 13.60 7.76
N ARG A 30 -8.91 14.15 7.94
CA ARG A 30 -9.36 15.37 7.24
C ARG A 30 -8.44 16.56 7.51
N GLY A 31 -8.02 16.76 8.76
CA GLY A 31 -7.09 17.80 9.13
C GLY A 31 -5.77 17.72 8.36
N TRP A 32 -5.19 16.55 8.22
CA TRP A 32 -3.98 16.33 7.41
C TRP A 32 -4.22 16.55 5.91
N LEU A 33 -5.39 16.13 5.40
CA LEU A 33 -5.77 16.39 4.00
C LEU A 33 -5.87 17.87 3.70
N ASP A 34 -6.43 18.66 4.62
CA ASP A 34 -6.61 20.11 4.47
C ASP A 34 -5.28 20.86 4.62
N ALA A 35 -4.43 20.42 5.53
CA ALA A 35 -3.06 20.93 5.68
C ALA A 35 -2.15 20.52 4.51
N GLY A 36 -2.47 19.43 3.81
CA GLY A 36 -1.60 18.84 2.79
C GLY A 36 -0.32 18.25 3.36
N ASP A 37 -0.34 17.88 4.65
CA ASP A 37 0.81 17.39 5.39
C ASP A 37 0.42 16.21 6.31
N ALA A 38 0.95 15.04 6.02
CA ALA A 38 0.82 13.84 6.84
C ALA A 38 2.02 13.61 7.78
N GLY A 39 3.00 14.51 7.79
CA GLY A 39 4.22 14.40 8.62
C GLY A 39 3.94 14.14 10.11
N PRO A 40 2.95 14.79 10.74
CA PRO A 40 2.60 14.51 12.12
C PRO A 40 2.19 13.05 12.39
N PHE A 41 1.48 12.42 11.45
CA PHE A 41 1.12 11.00 11.55
C PHE A 41 2.35 10.11 11.42
N ASP A 42 3.20 10.35 10.39
CA ASP A 42 4.42 9.57 10.15
C ASP A 42 5.37 9.65 11.37
N GLN A 43 5.55 10.85 11.95
CA GLN A 43 6.36 11.06 13.15
C GLN A 43 5.79 10.31 14.37
N ARG A 44 4.47 10.29 14.51
CA ARG A 44 3.83 9.58 15.61
C ARG A 44 3.97 8.06 15.45
N MET A 45 3.80 7.53 14.26
CA MET A 45 4.06 6.10 13.97
C MET A 45 5.48 5.70 14.33
N ALA A 46 6.46 6.55 13.99
CA ALA A 46 7.87 6.32 14.33
C ALA A 46 8.09 6.34 15.84
N ALA A 47 7.61 7.39 16.52
CA ALA A 47 7.81 7.57 17.96
C ALA A 47 7.21 6.44 18.81
N ASP A 48 6.08 5.87 18.36
CA ASP A 48 5.40 4.79 19.04
C ASP A 48 5.86 3.39 18.56
N GLY A 49 6.90 3.33 17.69
CA GLY A 49 7.58 2.09 17.30
C GLY A 49 6.93 1.30 16.15
N TRP A 50 5.79 1.75 15.59
CA TRP A 50 5.06 1.01 14.57
C TRP A 50 5.79 0.85 13.22
N LEU A 51 6.85 1.63 12.99
CA LEU A 51 7.68 1.50 11.77
C LEU A 51 8.56 0.25 11.79
N GLY A 52 8.84 -0.33 12.96
CA GLY A 52 9.76 -1.46 13.10
C GLY A 52 9.21 -2.80 12.62
N VAL A 53 7.90 -2.92 12.42
CA VAL A 53 7.26 -4.14 11.93
C VAL A 53 7.67 -4.43 10.49
N GLY A 54 8.07 -5.67 10.23
CA GLY A 54 8.55 -6.11 8.92
C GLY A 54 10.02 -5.80 8.62
N PHE A 55 10.72 -5.13 9.54
CA PHE A 55 12.17 -5.02 9.52
C PHE A 55 12.78 -6.05 10.49
N SER A 56 13.91 -6.65 10.10
CA SER A 56 14.57 -7.64 10.95
C SER A 56 15.07 -7.03 12.25
N GLU A 57 15.13 -7.83 13.31
CA GLU A 57 15.70 -7.41 14.61
C GLU A 57 17.17 -6.98 14.47
N GLU A 58 17.92 -7.61 13.56
CA GLU A 58 19.30 -7.23 13.24
C GLU A 58 19.41 -5.81 12.65
N ALA A 59 18.35 -5.35 11.96
CA ALA A 59 18.25 -3.98 11.44
C ALA A 59 17.63 -2.99 12.45
N GLY A 60 17.40 -3.42 13.70
CA GLY A 60 16.74 -2.63 14.74
C GLY A 60 15.21 -2.64 14.66
N GLY A 61 14.63 -3.52 13.84
CA GLY A 61 13.19 -3.71 13.72
C GLY A 61 12.59 -4.61 14.80
N GLN A 62 11.31 -4.87 14.68
CA GLN A 62 10.54 -5.71 15.60
C GLN A 62 10.29 -7.13 15.04
N GLY A 63 10.89 -7.45 13.89
CA GLY A 63 10.58 -8.69 13.18
C GLY A 63 9.18 -8.66 12.57
N GLY A 64 8.58 -9.84 12.46
CA GLY A 64 7.34 -10.04 11.74
C GLY A 64 7.57 -10.28 10.26
N GLY A 65 6.56 -10.83 9.60
CA GLY A 65 6.60 -11.18 8.21
C GLY A 65 5.65 -10.33 7.34
N LEU A 66 5.42 -10.81 6.13
CA LEU A 66 4.51 -10.15 5.22
C LEU A 66 3.06 -10.22 5.70
N LEU A 67 2.71 -11.22 6.52
CA LEU A 67 1.37 -11.32 7.10
C LEU A 67 1.13 -10.20 8.12
N GLU A 68 2.07 -9.91 9.04
CA GLU A 68 1.97 -8.79 9.98
C GLU A 68 1.92 -7.45 9.24
N LEU A 69 2.72 -7.28 8.18
CA LEU A 69 2.64 -6.10 7.32
C LEU A 69 1.27 -5.98 6.62
N ALA A 70 0.67 -7.10 6.20
CA ALA A 70 -0.66 -7.10 5.59
C ALA A 70 -1.74 -6.72 6.62
N LEU A 71 -1.64 -7.22 7.85
CA LEU A 71 -2.52 -6.81 8.95
C LEU A 71 -2.41 -5.30 9.23
N ALA A 72 -1.18 -4.76 9.26
CA ALA A 72 -0.98 -3.31 9.41
C ALA A 72 -1.57 -2.52 8.24
N ALA A 73 -1.36 -2.96 6.99
CA ALA A 73 -1.93 -2.32 5.80
C ALA A 73 -3.46 -2.32 5.81
N GLU A 74 -4.08 -3.42 6.24
CA GLU A 74 -5.54 -3.52 6.40
C GLU A 74 -6.07 -2.48 7.39
N GLN A 75 -5.43 -2.34 8.55
CA GLN A 75 -5.84 -1.35 9.54
C GLN A 75 -5.62 0.09 9.07
N LEU A 76 -4.53 0.38 8.36
CA LEU A 76 -4.30 1.68 7.71
C LEU A 76 -5.39 1.98 6.67
N GLY A 77 -5.80 0.99 5.89
CA GLY A 77 -6.90 1.08 4.94
C GLY A 77 -8.25 1.33 5.62
N TYR A 78 -8.52 0.60 6.71
CA TYR A 78 -9.73 0.73 7.50
C TYR A 78 -9.89 2.11 8.16
N ALA A 79 -8.79 2.73 8.57
CA ALA A 79 -8.75 4.09 9.12
C ALA A 79 -8.64 5.19 8.05
N ALA A 80 -8.42 4.86 6.78
CA ALA A 80 -7.99 5.77 5.71
C ALA A 80 -6.76 6.61 6.10
N ALA A 81 -5.92 6.07 6.99
CA ALA A 81 -4.75 6.77 7.53
C ALA A 81 -3.69 7.04 6.46
N PRO A 82 -2.89 8.12 6.56
CA PRO A 82 -1.77 8.37 5.67
C PRO A 82 -0.76 7.23 5.79
N GLY A 83 -0.53 6.47 4.75
CA GLY A 83 0.37 5.31 4.78
C GLY A 83 1.39 5.30 3.63
N ALA A 84 1.55 6.43 2.91
CA ALA A 84 2.43 6.47 1.75
C ALA A 84 3.91 6.34 2.13
N SER A 85 4.36 7.03 3.17
CA SER A 85 5.74 6.96 3.65
C SER A 85 6.06 5.58 4.24
N TRP A 86 5.11 5.00 5.01
CA TRP A 86 5.24 3.66 5.54
C TRP A 86 5.36 2.62 4.42
N LEU A 87 4.42 2.60 3.46
CA LEU A 87 4.44 1.64 2.36
C LEU A 87 5.71 1.78 1.52
N ALA A 88 6.12 3.03 1.21
CA ALA A 88 7.35 3.29 0.47
C ALA A 88 8.59 2.74 1.19
N SER A 89 8.69 2.92 2.52
CA SER A 89 9.79 2.42 3.33
C SER A 89 9.80 0.89 3.41
N VAL A 90 8.63 0.26 3.56
CA VAL A 90 8.47 -1.21 3.54
C VAL A 90 8.90 -1.81 2.20
N LEU A 91 8.59 -1.14 1.07
CA LEU A 91 9.02 -1.60 -0.25
C LEU A 91 10.52 -1.39 -0.49
N ALA A 92 11.13 -0.39 0.14
CA ALA A 92 12.57 -0.15 0.08
C ALA A 92 13.38 -1.04 1.05
N ALA A 93 12.76 -1.58 2.10
CA ALA A 93 13.41 -2.31 3.17
C ALA A 93 14.35 -3.44 2.71
N PRO A 94 14.00 -4.30 1.72
CA PRO A 94 14.89 -5.35 1.24
C PRO A 94 16.22 -4.81 0.69
N ALA A 95 16.20 -3.65 0.03
CA ALA A 95 17.42 -2.98 -0.45
C ALA A 95 18.22 -2.36 0.70
N LEU A 96 17.53 -1.85 1.72
CA LEU A 96 18.16 -1.19 2.88
C LEU A 96 18.81 -2.19 3.84
N ALA A 97 18.53 -3.48 3.74
CA ALA A 97 19.25 -4.53 4.47
C ALA A 97 20.77 -4.47 4.22
N ALA A 98 21.22 -4.00 3.06
CA ALA A 98 22.62 -3.74 2.74
C ALA A 98 23.18 -2.47 3.42
N ARG A 99 22.36 -1.69 4.13
CA ARG A 99 22.73 -0.40 4.76
C ARG A 99 22.07 -0.25 6.14
N PRO A 100 22.60 -0.96 7.15
CA PRO A 100 22.05 -0.92 8.51
C PRO A 100 21.95 0.49 9.11
N ASP A 101 22.89 1.39 8.75
CA ASP A 101 22.87 2.79 9.16
C ASP A 101 21.65 3.56 8.64
N VAL A 102 21.21 3.28 7.41
CA VAL A 102 20.01 3.89 6.83
C VAL A 102 18.75 3.22 7.37
N SER A 103 18.75 1.91 7.55
CA SER A 103 17.65 1.20 8.22
C SER A 103 17.40 1.75 9.62
N ALA A 104 18.45 1.98 10.42
CA ALA A 104 18.34 2.59 11.74
C ALA A 104 17.76 4.02 11.66
N ALA A 105 18.20 4.84 10.68
CA ALA A 105 17.63 6.18 10.50
C ALA A 105 16.13 6.15 10.16
N VAL A 106 15.70 5.17 9.35
CA VAL A 106 14.26 4.97 9.04
C VAL A 106 13.49 4.60 10.31
N LEU A 107 14.00 3.66 11.11
CA LEU A 107 13.27 3.11 12.25
C LEU A 107 13.29 4.01 13.49
N GLU A 108 14.44 4.61 13.81
CA GLU A 108 14.64 5.37 15.05
C GLU A 108 14.33 6.87 14.88
N GLN A 109 14.58 7.43 13.68
CA GLN A 109 14.40 8.86 13.42
C GLN A 109 13.15 9.14 12.58
N GLY A 110 12.44 8.11 12.13
CA GLY A 110 11.26 8.26 11.28
C GLY A 110 11.60 8.82 9.89
N GLU A 111 12.84 8.66 9.42
CA GLU A 111 13.25 9.10 8.09
C GLU A 111 12.66 8.16 7.04
N ALA A 112 11.72 8.65 6.24
CA ALA A 112 11.12 7.83 5.19
C ALA A 112 12.11 7.50 4.08
N ALA A 113 12.07 6.26 3.59
CA ALA A 113 12.75 5.83 2.38
C ALA A 113 11.73 5.57 1.26
N ALA A 114 12.13 5.73 0.00
CA ALA A 114 11.28 5.38 -1.13
C ALA A 114 12.07 4.63 -2.20
N LEU A 115 11.44 3.58 -2.73
CA LEU A 115 11.90 2.92 -3.94
C LEU A 115 11.51 3.78 -5.14
N ALA A 116 12.50 4.29 -5.87
CA ALA A 116 12.30 5.22 -7.00
C ALA A 116 11.81 4.48 -8.25
N VAL A 117 10.61 3.89 -8.13
CA VAL A 117 9.85 3.26 -9.22
C VAL A 117 8.52 3.99 -9.38
N THR A 118 7.94 3.93 -10.58
CA THR A 118 6.60 4.51 -10.77
C THR A 118 5.56 3.69 -10.01
N ALA A 119 4.67 4.37 -9.29
CA ALA A 119 3.54 3.70 -8.65
C ALA A 119 2.42 3.28 -9.64
N ALA A 120 2.60 3.50 -10.94
CA ALA A 120 1.65 3.09 -11.97
C ALA A 120 1.85 1.65 -12.48
N CYS A 121 3.05 1.08 -12.26
CA CYS A 121 3.42 -0.26 -12.70
C CYS A 121 3.97 -1.09 -11.53
N PRO A 122 3.98 -2.43 -11.63
CA PRO A 122 4.68 -3.24 -10.65
C PRO A 122 6.15 -2.84 -10.50
N PRO A 123 6.73 -2.87 -9.29
CA PRO A 123 8.08 -2.39 -9.03
C PRO A 123 9.21 -3.05 -9.81
N ASP A 124 9.01 -4.26 -10.31
CA ASP A 124 9.99 -5.04 -11.06
C ASP A 124 10.08 -4.70 -12.56
N GLU A 125 9.29 -3.73 -13.01
CA GLU A 125 9.41 -3.19 -14.36
C GLU A 125 10.62 -2.27 -14.51
N PRO A 126 11.34 -2.32 -15.66
CA PRO A 126 12.48 -1.43 -15.91
C PRO A 126 12.12 0.05 -15.82
N GLY A 127 12.95 0.82 -15.14
CA GLY A 127 12.79 2.26 -14.97
C GLY A 127 13.62 3.10 -15.95
N PRO A 128 13.35 4.41 -16.01
CA PRO A 128 13.98 5.33 -16.97
C PRO A 128 15.30 5.95 -16.49
N VAL A 129 15.80 5.60 -15.30
CA VAL A 129 17.03 6.17 -14.75
C VAL A 129 18.24 5.41 -15.27
N VAL A 130 19.27 6.16 -15.66
CA VAL A 130 20.57 5.63 -16.10
C VAL A 130 21.68 6.16 -15.21
N ALA A 131 22.72 5.34 -15.00
CA ALA A 131 23.95 5.77 -14.36
C ALA A 131 24.99 6.10 -15.45
N LYS A 132 25.53 7.31 -15.41
CA LYS A 132 26.57 7.76 -16.34
C LYS A 132 27.62 8.48 -15.53
N ASP A 133 28.90 8.10 -15.74
CA ASP A 133 30.06 8.67 -15.05
C ASP A 133 29.91 8.69 -13.50
N GLY A 134 29.28 7.65 -12.94
CA GLY A 134 29.04 7.53 -11.50
C GLY A 134 27.89 8.38 -10.95
N ALA A 135 27.10 9.03 -11.80
CA ALA A 135 25.99 9.88 -11.43
C ALA A 135 24.66 9.40 -12.06
N LEU A 136 23.54 9.67 -11.38
CA LEU A 136 22.21 9.29 -11.85
C LEU A 136 21.57 10.38 -12.71
N HIS A 137 20.94 9.95 -13.81
CA HIS A 137 20.22 10.81 -14.74
C HIS A 137 18.86 10.20 -15.12
N GLY A 138 17.84 11.02 -15.22
CA GLY A 138 16.50 10.59 -15.64
C GLY A 138 15.41 11.08 -14.72
N THR A 139 14.15 10.77 -15.06
CA THR A 139 12.98 11.17 -14.28
C THR A 139 12.06 9.99 -14.07
N VAL A 140 11.79 9.64 -12.81
CA VAL A 140 10.76 8.67 -12.43
C VAL A 140 9.50 9.44 -12.06
N ARG A 141 8.40 9.12 -12.71
CA ARG A 141 7.11 9.79 -12.47
C ARG A 141 6.30 9.05 -11.41
N GLY A 142 5.70 9.82 -10.49
CA GLY A 142 4.72 9.31 -9.53
C GLY A 142 5.32 8.30 -8.55
N VAL A 143 6.48 8.56 -7.98
CA VAL A 143 7.10 7.74 -6.94
C VAL A 143 6.33 7.93 -5.63
N LEU A 144 5.75 6.85 -5.11
CA LEU A 144 4.98 6.87 -3.86
C LEU A 144 5.88 7.22 -2.68
N GLY A 145 5.41 8.10 -1.79
CA GLY A 145 6.12 8.54 -0.59
C GLY A 145 7.33 9.45 -0.84
N ALA A 146 7.75 9.66 -2.10
CA ALA A 146 8.96 10.42 -2.40
C ALA A 146 8.88 11.91 -2.00
N SER A 147 7.69 12.45 -1.79
CA SER A 147 7.54 13.84 -1.33
C SER A 147 8.23 14.08 0.02
N HIS A 148 8.21 13.09 0.90
CA HIS A 148 8.75 13.16 2.27
C HIS A 148 9.98 12.28 2.48
N ALA A 149 10.38 11.46 1.49
CA ALA A 149 11.53 10.58 1.61
C ALA A 149 12.84 11.35 1.84
N ARG A 150 13.67 10.83 2.73
CA ARG A 150 15.06 11.25 2.95
C ARG A 150 16.04 10.41 2.14
N HIS A 151 15.67 9.16 1.89
CA HIS A 151 16.48 8.19 1.18
C HIS A 151 15.73 7.68 -0.05
N LEU A 152 16.44 7.59 -1.17
CA LEU A 152 15.90 7.06 -2.42
C LEU A 152 16.72 5.83 -2.82
N VAL A 153 16.06 4.68 -2.92
CA VAL A 153 16.60 3.47 -3.56
C VAL A 153 16.26 3.54 -5.04
N VAL A 154 17.26 3.66 -5.89
CA VAL A 154 17.08 3.95 -7.33
C VAL A 154 17.54 2.74 -8.14
N PRO A 155 16.63 2.01 -8.80
CA PRO A 155 17.00 0.94 -9.72
C PRO A 155 17.49 1.50 -11.05
N VAL A 156 18.63 0.98 -11.51
CA VAL A 156 19.22 1.29 -12.80
C VAL A 156 19.40 0.01 -13.60
N TRP A 157 18.81 -0.02 -14.78
CA TRP A 157 18.88 -1.16 -15.68
C TRP A 157 19.88 -0.92 -16.80
N ALA A 158 20.83 -1.84 -16.96
CA ALA A 158 21.80 -1.85 -18.04
C ALA A 158 22.08 -3.29 -18.47
N ASP A 159 22.05 -3.57 -19.76
CA ASP A 159 22.34 -4.89 -20.36
C ASP A 159 21.59 -6.06 -19.68
N GLY A 160 20.36 -5.79 -19.31
CA GLY A 160 19.51 -6.77 -18.62
C GLY A 160 19.85 -7.00 -17.15
N GLN A 161 20.80 -6.29 -16.58
CA GLN A 161 21.11 -6.33 -15.14
C GLN A 161 20.47 -5.12 -14.43
N CYS A 162 20.12 -5.30 -13.17
CA CYS A 162 19.60 -4.23 -12.32
C CYS A 162 20.59 -3.97 -11.17
N THR A 163 21.11 -2.76 -11.11
CA THR A 163 21.90 -2.28 -9.96
C THR A 163 21.06 -1.28 -9.17
N LEU A 164 21.02 -1.46 -7.86
CA LEU A 164 20.38 -0.50 -6.98
C LEU A 164 21.37 0.54 -6.49
N PHE A 165 20.95 1.79 -6.48
CA PHE A 165 21.72 2.90 -5.93
C PHE A 165 20.97 3.55 -4.79
N LEU A 166 21.71 3.98 -3.77
CA LEU A 166 21.18 4.80 -2.68
C LEU A 166 21.58 6.25 -2.91
N ALA A 167 20.59 7.14 -2.93
CA ALA A 167 20.78 8.58 -3.03
C ALA A 167 20.08 9.30 -1.87
N ALA A 168 20.69 10.36 -1.33
CA ALA A 168 20.05 11.24 -0.38
C ALA A 168 19.08 12.18 -1.13
N ALA A 169 17.81 12.18 -0.75
CA ALA A 169 16.79 12.96 -1.46
C ALA A 169 16.95 14.49 -1.34
N GLY A 170 17.82 14.96 -0.44
CA GLY A 170 18.17 16.36 -0.26
C GLY A 170 19.31 16.87 -1.18
N GLU A 171 19.87 16.02 -2.02
CA GLU A 171 20.93 16.41 -2.95
C GLU A 171 20.44 17.47 -3.94
N PRO A 172 21.22 18.55 -4.20
CA PRO A 172 20.80 19.62 -5.12
C PRO A 172 20.52 19.14 -6.56
N ALA A 173 21.13 18.03 -6.98
CA ALA A 173 20.93 17.40 -8.28
C ALA A 173 19.67 16.52 -8.33
N ILE A 174 18.87 16.46 -7.26
CA ILE A 174 17.60 15.73 -7.17
C ILE A 174 16.48 16.73 -6.96
N SER A 175 15.55 16.82 -7.91
CA SER A 175 14.35 17.62 -7.76
C SER A 175 13.12 16.73 -7.60
N ARG A 176 12.17 17.17 -6.77
CA ARG A 176 10.90 16.46 -6.50
C ARG A 176 9.73 17.39 -6.76
N THR A 177 8.81 16.95 -7.61
CA THR A 177 7.58 17.70 -7.90
C THR A 177 6.38 16.88 -7.44
N GLY A 178 5.70 17.35 -6.38
CA GLY A 178 4.54 16.66 -5.81
C GLY A 178 3.41 16.47 -6.81
N ARG A 179 2.73 15.32 -6.73
CA ARG A 179 1.56 15.01 -7.55
C ARG A 179 0.28 15.05 -6.73
N LYS A 180 -0.77 15.58 -7.33
CA LYS A 180 -2.12 15.51 -6.76
C LYS A 180 -2.72 14.14 -7.08
N LEU A 181 -2.93 13.34 -6.05
CA LEU A 181 -3.59 12.04 -6.16
C LEU A 181 -5.10 12.17 -5.88
N LEU A 182 -5.89 11.19 -6.33
CA LEU A 182 -7.31 11.10 -6.03
C LEU A 182 -7.54 10.95 -4.51
N ASP A 183 -6.84 10.01 -3.89
CA ASP A 183 -6.75 9.91 -2.44
C ASP A 183 -5.64 10.85 -1.94
N ARG A 184 -6.04 11.95 -1.33
CA ARG A 184 -5.13 12.99 -0.82
C ARG A 184 -4.43 12.58 0.47
N SER A 185 -4.82 11.48 1.10
CA SER A 185 -4.08 10.89 2.24
C SER A 185 -2.79 10.20 1.81
N ARG A 186 -2.61 9.97 0.50
CA ARG A 186 -1.40 9.43 -0.09
C ARG A 186 -0.58 10.54 -0.74
N SER A 187 0.75 10.41 -0.70
CA SER A 187 1.69 11.33 -1.35
C SER A 187 2.51 10.63 -2.43
N ALA A 188 2.76 11.33 -3.52
CA ALA A 188 3.68 10.89 -4.56
C ALA A 188 4.36 12.11 -5.20
N ALA A 189 5.55 11.91 -5.76
CA ALA A 189 6.26 12.95 -6.49
C ALA A 189 6.92 12.40 -7.76
N ASP A 190 7.10 13.27 -8.74
CA ASP A 190 8.06 13.05 -9.81
C ASP A 190 9.46 13.34 -9.26
N VAL A 191 10.38 12.42 -9.45
CA VAL A 191 11.78 12.53 -8.99
C VAL A 191 12.68 12.63 -10.21
N THR A 192 13.39 13.75 -10.33
CA THR A 192 14.33 13.99 -11.44
C THR A 192 15.76 14.05 -10.93
N PHE A 193 16.62 13.29 -11.56
CA PHE A 193 18.06 13.19 -11.31
C PHE A 193 18.83 13.89 -12.44
N THR A 194 19.63 14.88 -12.09
CA THR A 194 20.43 15.69 -13.04
C THR A 194 21.93 15.61 -12.72
N GLY A 195 22.48 14.40 -12.82
CA GLY A 195 23.85 14.14 -12.39
C GLY A 195 23.95 13.94 -10.87
N ALA A 196 22.92 13.30 -10.26
CA ALA A 196 22.87 13.12 -8.83
C ALA A 196 23.89 12.08 -8.34
N PRO A 197 24.70 12.39 -7.32
CA PRO A 197 25.61 11.44 -6.72
C PRO A 197 24.80 10.32 -6.03
N ALA A 198 25.22 9.09 -6.20
CA ALA A 198 24.61 7.94 -5.56
C ALA A 198 25.63 6.83 -5.31
N ARG A 199 25.36 5.98 -4.33
CA ARG A 199 26.22 4.85 -3.99
C ARG A 199 25.54 3.56 -4.41
N PRO A 200 26.23 2.66 -5.11
CA PRO A 200 25.68 1.34 -5.40
C PRO A 200 25.46 0.58 -4.09
N LEU A 201 24.37 -0.17 -4.03
CA LEU A 201 24.06 -1.09 -2.95
C LEU A 201 24.58 -2.49 -3.33
N ASP A 202 25.13 -3.17 -2.35
CA ASP A 202 25.53 -4.57 -2.50
C ASP A 202 24.29 -5.48 -2.29
N ALA A 203 23.45 -5.51 -3.31
CA ALA A 203 22.20 -6.27 -3.32
C ALA A 203 21.86 -6.72 -4.74
N ASP A 204 21.23 -7.89 -4.87
CA ASP A 204 20.66 -8.32 -6.15
C ASP A 204 19.42 -7.47 -6.48
N GLY A 205 19.61 -6.49 -7.36
CA GLY A 205 18.55 -5.55 -7.70
C GLY A 205 17.32 -6.21 -8.32
N ARG A 206 17.48 -7.30 -9.08
CA ARG A 206 16.33 -8.04 -9.64
C ARG A 206 15.54 -8.75 -8.55
N ALA A 207 16.23 -9.43 -7.65
CA ALA A 207 15.59 -10.14 -6.55
C ALA A 207 14.84 -9.15 -5.64
N VAL A 208 15.48 -8.03 -5.28
CA VAL A 208 14.86 -6.96 -4.47
C VAL A 208 13.62 -6.39 -5.14
N LEU A 209 13.66 -6.08 -6.44
CA LEU A 209 12.51 -5.53 -7.15
C LEU A 209 11.38 -6.55 -7.31
N ALA A 210 11.70 -7.83 -7.53
CA ALA A 210 10.71 -8.90 -7.58
C ALA A 210 10.02 -9.06 -6.22
N GLU A 211 10.77 -9.04 -5.12
CA GLU A 211 10.21 -9.05 -3.77
C GLU A 211 9.35 -7.81 -3.51
N ALA A 212 9.81 -6.61 -3.88
CA ALA A 212 9.05 -5.38 -3.75
C ALA A 212 7.73 -5.43 -4.54
N ALA A 213 7.70 -6.09 -5.72
CA ALA A 213 6.48 -6.27 -6.50
C ALA A 213 5.47 -7.17 -5.78
N LEU A 214 5.91 -8.28 -5.17
CA LEU A 214 5.04 -9.18 -4.40
C LEU A 214 4.53 -8.48 -3.13
N ARG A 215 5.39 -7.79 -2.40
CA ARG A 215 5.00 -6.97 -1.23
C ARG A 215 3.98 -5.90 -1.62
N ALA A 216 4.23 -5.14 -2.69
CA ALA A 216 3.30 -4.11 -3.16
C ALA A 216 1.93 -4.69 -3.51
N ALA A 217 1.89 -5.84 -4.19
CA ALA A 217 0.64 -6.51 -4.54
C ALA A 217 -0.17 -6.89 -3.29
N VAL A 218 0.46 -7.56 -2.32
CA VAL A 218 -0.19 -8.01 -1.09
C VAL A 218 -0.62 -6.83 -0.21
N LEU A 219 0.25 -5.84 -0.01
CA LEU A 219 -0.04 -4.72 0.90
C LEU A 219 -1.09 -3.76 0.36
N VAL A 220 -1.12 -3.53 -0.98
CA VAL A 220 -2.20 -2.75 -1.59
C VAL A 220 -3.53 -3.51 -1.57
N ALA A 221 -3.51 -4.85 -1.72
CA ALA A 221 -4.70 -5.68 -1.53
C ALA A 221 -5.22 -5.58 -0.08
N ALA A 222 -4.33 -5.68 0.91
CA ALA A 222 -4.69 -5.57 2.33
C ALA A 222 -5.26 -4.19 2.70
N ASP A 223 -4.66 -3.10 2.24
CA ASP A 223 -5.19 -1.74 2.43
C ASP A 223 -6.58 -1.58 1.77
N SER A 224 -6.77 -2.19 0.59
CA SER A 224 -8.06 -2.18 -0.10
C SER A 224 -9.12 -2.97 0.64
N LEU A 225 -8.74 -4.11 1.24
CA LEU A 225 -9.61 -4.91 2.11
C LEU A 225 -10.10 -4.09 3.31
N GLY A 226 -9.18 -3.40 4.00
CA GLY A 226 -9.53 -2.55 5.14
C GLY A 226 -10.49 -1.42 4.74
N ALA A 227 -10.24 -0.76 3.62
CA ALA A 227 -11.13 0.27 3.09
C ALA A 227 -12.53 -0.30 2.74
N ALA A 228 -12.60 -1.49 2.14
CA ALA A 228 -13.86 -2.15 1.80
C ALA A 228 -14.66 -2.56 3.04
N ASP A 229 -14.00 -3.11 4.07
CA ASP A 229 -14.66 -3.45 5.35
C ASP A 229 -15.25 -2.19 6.01
N ARG A 230 -14.48 -1.08 6.02
CA ARG A 230 -14.98 0.18 6.58
C ARG A 230 -16.20 0.70 5.81
N MET A 231 -16.16 0.65 4.47
CA MET A 231 -17.28 1.07 3.63
C MET A 231 -18.53 0.21 3.87
N LEU A 232 -18.38 -1.09 4.05
CA LEU A 232 -19.48 -1.98 4.43
C LEU A 232 -20.09 -1.55 5.77
N ARG A 233 -19.28 -1.30 6.80
CA ARG A 233 -19.77 -0.88 8.12
C ARG A 233 -20.50 0.45 8.04
N LEU A 234 -19.93 1.45 7.36
CA LEU A 234 -20.59 2.74 7.14
C LEU A 234 -21.95 2.58 6.44
N ALA A 235 -22.02 1.73 5.41
CA ALA A 235 -23.26 1.48 4.67
C ALA A 235 -24.33 0.79 5.54
N VAL A 236 -23.93 -0.19 6.37
CA VAL A 236 -24.85 -0.87 7.30
C VAL A 236 -25.37 0.10 8.35
N ASP A 237 -24.49 0.91 8.97
CA ASP A 237 -24.86 1.86 10.00
C ASP A 237 -25.79 2.96 9.45
N TYR A 238 -25.48 3.50 8.26
CA TYR A 238 -26.34 4.44 7.58
C TYR A 238 -27.72 3.82 7.28
N SER A 239 -27.76 2.57 6.82
CA SER A 239 -28.99 1.87 6.48
C SER A 239 -29.90 1.61 7.68
N ARG A 240 -29.35 1.54 8.89
CA ARG A 240 -30.10 1.43 10.15
C ARG A 240 -30.70 2.76 10.60
N GLN A 241 -30.04 3.88 10.29
CA GLN A 241 -30.41 5.22 10.74
C GLN A 241 -31.31 5.95 9.75
N ARG A 242 -31.05 5.80 8.45
CA ARG A 242 -31.79 6.50 7.39
C ARG A 242 -33.17 5.92 7.23
N THR A 243 -34.19 6.77 7.37
CA THR A 243 -35.61 6.38 7.20
C THR A 243 -36.14 6.89 5.86
N GLN A 244 -36.83 6.02 5.13
CA GLN A 244 -37.66 6.32 3.95
C GLN A 244 -38.93 5.50 3.98
N PHE A 245 -40.01 6.04 3.46
CA PHE A 245 -41.35 5.38 3.48
C PHE A 245 -41.77 4.92 4.89
N GLY A 246 -41.36 5.65 5.92
CA GLY A 246 -41.72 5.38 7.32
C GLY A 246 -40.91 4.28 8.03
N VAL A 247 -39.90 3.68 7.37
CA VAL A 247 -39.06 2.61 7.96
C VAL A 247 -37.57 2.86 7.64
N PRO A 248 -36.64 2.32 8.43
CA PRO A 248 -35.20 2.32 8.08
C PRO A 248 -34.98 1.67 6.71
N ILE A 249 -34.09 2.27 5.88
CA ILE A 249 -33.84 1.72 4.52
C ILE A 249 -33.27 0.31 4.58
N GLY A 250 -32.57 -0.08 5.63
CA GLY A 250 -32.09 -1.46 5.88
C GLY A 250 -33.21 -2.50 6.00
N SER A 251 -34.49 -2.10 6.11
CA SER A 251 -35.63 -3.03 6.06
C SER A 251 -35.90 -3.56 4.65
N PHE A 252 -35.48 -2.83 3.60
CA PHE A 252 -35.73 -3.20 2.21
C PHE A 252 -34.78 -4.32 1.75
N GLN A 253 -35.33 -5.29 1.01
CA GLN A 253 -34.55 -6.45 0.53
C GLN A 253 -33.37 -6.06 -0.35
N ALA A 254 -33.51 -5.08 -1.23
CA ALA A 254 -32.42 -4.61 -2.09
C ALA A 254 -31.21 -4.11 -1.28
N VAL A 255 -31.46 -3.39 -0.17
CA VAL A 255 -30.40 -2.89 0.73
C VAL A 255 -29.74 -4.05 1.48
N LYS A 256 -30.54 -5.00 2.01
CA LYS A 256 -30.02 -6.19 2.69
C LYS A 256 -29.14 -7.04 1.77
N HIS A 257 -29.59 -7.25 0.53
CA HIS A 257 -28.83 -8.05 -0.44
C HIS A 257 -27.54 -7.35 -0.84
N ALA A 258 -27.54 -6.04 -1.07
CA ALA A 258 -26.34 -5.28 -1.35
C ALA A 258 -25.31 -5.39 -0.21
N ALA A 259 -25.74 -5.19 1.04
CA ALA A 259 -24.88 -5.34 2.22
C ALA A 259 -24.35 -6.77 2.39
N ALA A 260 -25.19 -7.80 2.14
CA ALA A 260 -24.75 -9.20 2.19
C ALA A 260 -23.74 -9.52 1.09
N THR A 261 -23.91 -9.01 -0.12
CA THR A 261 -22.94 -9.16 -1.21
C THR A 261 -21.61 -8.49 -0.84
N MET A 262 -21.65 -7.28 -0.29
CA MET A 262 -20.43 -6.61 0.20
C MET A 262 -19.74 -7.42 1.30
N LEU A 263 -20.48 -8.01 2.25
CA LEU A 263 -19.89 -8.85 3.30
C LEU A 263 -19.16 -10.06 2.72
N VAL A 264 -19.80 -10.79 1.80
CA VAL A 264 -19.17 -11.95 1.14
C VAL A 264 -17.90 -11.52 0.40
N ALA A 265 -17.94 -10.37 -0.27
CA ALA A 265 -16.80 -9.82 -0.99
C ALA A 265 -15.64 -9.47 -0.03
N VAL A 266 -15.91 -8.84 1.11
CA VAL A 266 -14.92 -8.51 2.15
C VAL A 266 -14.28 -9.78 2.74
N GLU A 267 -15.09 -10.77 3.14
CA GLU A 267 -14.56 -12.01 3.75
C GLU A 267 -13.76 -12.85 2.75
N SER A 268 -14.19 -12.91 1.50
CA SER A 268 -13.40 -13.55 0.43
C SER A 268 -12.07 -12.83 0.20
N SER A 269 -12.08 -11.50 0.20
CA SER A 269 -10.88 -10.67 0.04
C SER A 269 -9.90 -10.87 1.21
N ARG A 270 -10.41 -10.98 2.44
CA ARG A 270 -9.60 -11.27 3.63
C ARG A 270 -8.86 -12.59 3.49
N THR A 271 -9.57 -13.64 3.10
CA THR A 271 -9.00 -14.98 2.91
C THR A 271 -7.92 -14.97 1.83
N ILE A 272 -8.18 -14.36 0.68
CA ILE A 272 -7.22 -14.28 -0.44
C ILE A 272 -5.98 -13.49 -0.03
N THR A 273 -6.15 -12.37 0.67
CA THR A 273 -5.06 -11.49 1.09
C THR A 273 -4.13 -12.18 2.08
N TYR A 274 -4.68 -12.79 3.14
CA TYR A 274 -3.88 -13.46 4.17
C TYR A 274 -3.20 -14.72 3.62
N PHE A 275 -3.88 -15.45 2.74
CA PHE A 275 -3.29 -16.58 2.05
C PHE A 275 -2.10 -16.15 1.18
N ALA A 276 -2.25 -15.06 0.40
CA ALA A 276 -1.19 -14.54 -0.43
C ALA A 276 0.02 -14.06 0.39
N ALA A 277 -0.22 -13.34 1.51
CA ALA A 277 0.82 -12.92 2.42
C ALA A 277 1.64 -14.10 2.96
N ALA A 278 0.96 -15.10 3.52
CA ALA A 278 1.59 -16.30 4.05
C ALA A 278 2.32 -17.12 2.97
N SER A 279 1.77 -17.18 1.75
CA SER A 279 2.39 -17.90 0.63
C SER A 279 3.65 -17.22 0.14
N VAL A 280 3.67 -15.90 0.04
CA VAL A 280 4.85 -15.13 -0.35
C VAL A 280 5.95 -15.26 0.70
N GLU A 281 5.59 -15.20 1.98
CA GLU A 281 6.52 -15.35 3.09
C GLU A 281 7.18 -16.74 3.13
N GLN A 282 6.41 -17.79 2.84
CA GLN A 282 6.92 -19.16 2.76
C GLN A 282 7.81 -19.43 1.53
N GLY A 283 7.75 -18.59 0.51
CA GLY A 283 8.63 -18.67 -0.66
C GLY A 283 8.39 -19.90 -1.54
N GLY A 284 7.18 -20.14 -1.97
CA GLY A 284 6.85 -21.25 -2.89
C GLY A 284 6.85 -20.83 -4.37
N GLY A 285 6.91 -21.80 -5.29
CA GLY A 285 6.88 -21.54 -6.73
C GLY A 285 5.59 -20.89 -7.25
N GLU A 286 4.51 -20.91 -6.46
CA GLU A 286 3.21 -20.31 -6.78
C GLU A 286 2.96 -18.98 -6.04
N SER A 287 3.90 -18.53 -5.20
CA SER A 287 3.72 -17.29 -4.40
C SER A 287 3.42 -16.07 -5.26
N GLY A 288 4.05 -15.96 -6.44
CA GLY A 288 3.77 -14.90 -7.41
C GLY A 288 2.34 -14.95 -7.97
N LEU A 289 1.78 -16.14 -8.17
CA LEU A 289 0.39 -16.32 -8.61
C LEU A 289 -0.59 -15.86 -7.52
N HIS A 290 -0.31 -16.22 -6.26
CA HIS A 290 -1.17 -15.86 -5.14
C HIS A 290 -1.16 -14.34 -4.88
N ALA A 291 0.02 -13.68 -4.95
CA ALA A 291 0.12 -12.24 -4.85
C ALA A 291 -0.61 -11.52 -6.00
N ALA A 292 -0.47 -12.02 -7.24
CA ALA A 292 -1.15 -11.48 -8.40
C ALA A 292 -2.68 -11.61 -8.28
N ALA A 293 -3.16 -12.79 -7.85
CA ALA A 293 -4.58 -13.03 -7.61
C ALA A 293 -5.13 -12.10 -6.52
N ALA A 294 -4.40 -11.92 -5.40
CA ALA A 294 -4.81 -11.02 -4.33
C ALA A 294 -4.92 -9.57 -4.83
N LYS A 295 -3.89 -9.06 -5.51
CA LYS A 295 -3.91 -7.68 -6.04
C LYS A 295 -5.04 -7.48 -7.03
N ALA A 296 -5.19 -8.35 -8.01
CA ALA A 296 -6.19 -8.21 -9.05
C ALA A 296 -7.61 -8.30 -8.48
N GLN A 297 -7.90 -9.34 -7.69
CA GLN A 297 -9.24 -9.62 -7.18
C GLN A 297 -9.65 -8.62 -6.10
N VAL A 298 -8.80 -8.40 -5.09
CA VAL A 298 -9.19 -7.63 -3.91
C VAL A 298 -9.34 -6.14 -4.25
N THR A 299 -8.48 -5.58 -5.11
CA THR A 299 -8.63 -4.18 -5.48
C THR A 299 -9.83 -3.94 -6.39
N ALA A 300 -10.18 -4.86 -7.29
CA ALA A 300 -11.41 -4.78 -8.08
C ALA A 300 -12.65 -4.88 -7.17
N THR A 301 -12.65 -5.83 -6.23
CA THR A 301 -13.72 -6.00 -5.24
C THR A 301 -13.91 -4.74 -4.37
N ALA A 302 -12.82 -4.09 -3.96
CA ALA A 302 -12.90 -2.85 -3.20
C ALA A 302 -13.50 -1.68 -4.01
N GLU A 303 -13.24 -1.61 -5.32
CA GLU A 303 -13.90 -0.63 -6.21
C GLU A 303 -15.41 -0.90 -6.31
N GLU A 304 -15.83 -2.15 -6.47
CA GLU A 304 -17.25 -2.54 -6.50
C GLU A 304 -17.94 -2.26 -5.16
N ALA A 305 -17.26 -2.54 -4.04
CA ALA A 305 -17.75 -2.22 -2.71
C ALA A 305 -17.92 -0.70 -2.51
N ALA A 306 -17.00 0.10 -3.05
CA ALA A 306 -17.08 1.55 -3.02
C ALA A 306 -18.32 2.06 -3.76
N ASP A 307 -18.58 1.56 -4.96
CA ASP A 307 -19.75 1.94 -5.77
C ASP A 307 -21.07 1.48 -5.10
N SER A 308 -21.07 0.29 -4.49
CA SER A 308 -22.23 -0.23 -3.72
C SER A 308 -22.50 0.62 -2.49
N ALA A 309 -21.46 0.93 -1.70
CA ALA A 309 -21.59 1.79 -0.51
C ALA A 309 -22.11 3.19 -0.89
N LEU A 310 -21.58 3.77 -1.98
CA LEU A 310 -22.02 5.05 -2.48
C LEU A 310 -23.50 5.04 -2.89
N THR A 311 -23.93 3.97 -3.56
CA THR A 311 -25.36 3.78 -3.93
C THR A 311 -26.25 3.71 -2.71
N LEU A 312 -25.85 2.98 -1.65
CA LEU A 312 -26.61 2.84 -0.42
C LEU A 312 -26.74 4.16 0.36
N HIS A 313 -25.71 5.01 0.33
CA HIS A 313 -25.73 6.33 0.97
C HIS A 313 -26.51 7.38 0.13
N GLY A 314 -26.55 7.21 -1.18
CA GLY A 314 -27.12 8.20 -2.10
C GLY A 314 -26.34 9.52 -2.09
N ALA A 315 -27.02 10.65 -2.21
CA ALA A 315 -26.38 11.95 -2.39
C ALA A 315 -25.38 12.34 -1.29
N ILE A 316 -25.61 11.95 -0.03
CA ILE A 316 -24.72 12.30 1.09
C ILE A 316 -23.35 11.63 0.95
N GLY A 317 -23.27 10.45 0.34
CA GLY A 317 -22.01 9.73 0.12
C GLY A 317 -21.04 10.47 -0.83
N TYR A 318 -21.54 11.42 -1.65
CA TYR A 318 -20.73 12.26 -2.53
C TYR A 318 -20.19 13.51 -1.84
N THR A 319 -20.67 13.83 -0.65
CA THR A 319 -20.31 15.08 0.03
C THR A 319 -18.99 14.96 0.78
N TRP A 320 -18.32 16.10 0.97
CA TRP A 320 -17.07 16.15 1.73
C TRP A 320 -17.27 15.93 3.23
N GLU A 321 -18.49 16.15 3.73
CA GLU A 321 -18.85 15.99 5.14
C GLU A 321 -18.94 14.52 5.55
N HIS A 322 -19.27 13.63 4.61
CA HIS A 322 -19.40 12.20 4.91
C HIS A 322 -18.08 11.46 4.74
N ASP A 323 -17.75 10.58 5.70
CA ASP A 323 -16.47 9.85 5.73
C ASP A 323 -16.30 8.89 4.54
N LEU A 324 -17.38 8.42 3.93
CA LEU A 324 -17.33 7.48 2.81
C LEU A 324 -16.40 7.94 1.70
N GLN A 325 -16.33 9.25 1.43
CA GLN A 325 -15.48 9.80 0.38
C GLN A 325 -13.98 9.53 0.57
N LEU A 326 -13.52 9.33 1.81
CA LEU A 326 -12.12 8.99 2.12
C LEU A 326 -11.80 7.58 1.58
N PHE A 327 -12.65 6.62 1.95
CA PHE A 327 -12.48 5.20 1.59
C PHE A 327 -12.78 4.95 0.10
N TYR A 328 -13.77 5.64 -0.46
CA TYR A 328 -14.08 5.60 -1.89
C TYR A 328 -12.87 5.98 -2.74
N LYS A 329 -12.24 7.11 -2.43
CA LYS A 329 -11.07 7.59 -3.17
C LYS A 329 -9.87 6.69 -2.98
N ARG A 330 -9.69 6.12 -1.78
CA ARG A 330 -8.64 5.16 -1.50
C ARG A 330 -8.80 3.87 -2.31
N ALA A 331 -9.98 3.28 -2.35
CA ALA A 331 -10.26 2.09 -3.15
C ALA A 331 -9.98 2.34 -4.64
N LYS A 332 -10.45 3.48 -5.17
CA LYS A 332 -10.20 3.85 -6.57
C LYS A 332 -8.72 4.07 -6.87
N LEU A 333 -7.95 4.71 -5.97
CA LEU A 333 -6.51 4.88 -6.15
C LEU A 333 -5.76 3.54 -6.05
N ASN A 334 -6.08 2.71 -5.06
CA ASN A 334 -5.42 1.43 -4.84
C ASN A 334 -5.55 0.47 -6.03
N ALA A 335 -6.64 0.53 -6.78
CA ALA A 335 -6.79 -0.25 -8.01
C ALA A 335 -5.70 0.07 -9.05
N TYR A 336 -5.15 1.29 -9.02
CA TYR A 336 -4.10 1.73 -9.95
C TYR A 336 -2.68 1.62 -9.36
N LEU A 337 -2.52 1.64 -8.04
CA LEU A 337 -1.20 1.58 -7.43
C LEU A 337 -0.49 0.25 -7.74
N PHE A 338 0.74 0.37 -8.24
CA PHE A 338 1.62 -0.74 -8.61
C PHE A 338 0.98 -1.74 -9.59
N GLY A 339 0.21 -1.21 -10.55
CA GLY A 339 -0.45 -1.97 -11.60
C GLY A 339 -1.93 -2.20 -11.33
N THR A 340 -2.72 -2.07 -12.40
CA THR A 340 -4.17 -2.29 -12.37
C THR A 340 -4.53 -3.78 -12.18
N PRO A 341 -5.79 -4.10 -11.80
CA PRO A 341 -6.26 -5.49 -11.80
C PRO A 341 -6.01 -6.22 -13.13
N GLN A 342 -6.12 -5.52 -14.26
CA GLN A 342 -5.84 -6.11 -15.57
C GLN A 342 -4.37 -6.48 -15.73
N VAL A 343 -3.42 -5.63 -15.33
CA VAL A 343 -1.98 -5.92 -15.38
C VAL A 343 -1.64 -7.17 -14.57
N TRP A 344 -2.22 -7.32 -13.39
CA TRP A 344 -1.97 -8.47 -12.54
C TRP A 344 -2.67 -9.74 -13.06
N ASN A 345 -3.85 -9.62 -13.67
CA ASN A 345 -4.49 -10.74 -14.38
C ASN A 345 -3.66 -11.24 -15.58
N GLU A 346 -3.02 -10.33 -16.33
CA GLU A 346 -2.10 -10.71 -17.42
C GLU A 346 -0.87 -11.45 -16.90
N ARG A 347 -0.30 -11.01 -15.77
CA ARG A 347 0.80 -11.72 -15.09
C ARG A 347 0.36 -13.10 -14.64
N LEU A 348 -0.83 -13.21 -14.03
CA LEU A 348 -1.41 -14.46 -13.61
C LEU A 348 -1.61 -15.41 -14.80
N ALA A 349 -2.25 -14.94 -15.87
CA ALA A 349 -2.50 -15.72 -17.08
C ALA A 349 -1.22 -16.19 -17.75
N SER A 350 -0.19 -15.35 -17.80
CA SER A 350 1.12 -15.67 -18.40
C SER A 350 1.87 -16.76 -17.62
N ALA A 351 1.67 -16.83 -16.30
CA ALA A 351 2.33 -17.81 -15.43
C ALA A 351 1.57 -19.15 -15.35
N LEU A 352 0.28 -19.18 -15.68
CA LEU A 352 -0.51 -20.40 -15.73
C LEU A 352 -0.17 -21.22 -16.98
N PRO A 353 -0.06 -22.56 -16.90
CA PRO A 353 0.24 -23.43 -18.04
C PRO A 353 -0.99 -23.66 -18.94
N LEU A 354 -1.75 -22.59 -19.24
CA LEU A 354 -3.00 -22.66 -20.00
C LEU A 354 -2.80 -23.09 -21.46
N LEU A 355 -1.63 -22.76 -22.02
CA LEU A 355 -1.24 -23.10 -23.40
C LEU A 355 0.20 -23.60 -23.37
N ARG A 356 0.44 -24.84 -22.93
CA ARG A 356 1.72 -25.48 -23.26
C ARG A 356 1.72 -25.71 -24.77
N GLY A 357 2.65 -25.02 -25.42
CA GLY A 357 2.78 -24.89 -26.83
C GLY A 357 2.67 -26.19 -27.59
N ARG A 358 2.11 -26.08 -28.77
CA ARG A 358 2.30 -27.02 -29.85
C ARG A 358 3.76 -27.04 -30.33
#